data_7b08f20bc7e6fc83eb1a4e184bb5cf00
#
_entry.id   7b08f20bc7e6fc83eb1a4e184bb5cf00
#
_cell.length_a   1.000
_cell.length_b   1.000
_cell.length_c   1.000
_cell.angle_alpha   90.00
_cell.angle_beta   90.00
_cell.angle_gamma   90.00
#
_symmetry.space_group_name_H-M   'P 1'
#
loop_
_entity.id
_entity.type
_entity.pdbx_description
1 polymer ?
#
loop_
_entity_poly.entity_id
_entity_poly.type
_entity_poly.pdbx_seq_one_letter_code
_entity_poly.pdbx_strand_id
1 'polypeptide(L)'
;MENIDRKLASELLRIKAVLLRPDEPFTWASGWHSPIYCDNRRILSDPELRSKVAGWLAETAVRECPEADIVAGVATGAIAHGVLAADRMKKPFVY
;
A
#
# COMPACT_ATOMS: atom_id res chain seq x y z
N MET A 1 -6.60 6.63 18.25
CA MET A 1 -5.92 6.30 17.00
C MET A 1 -6.51 7.08 15.86
N GLU A 2 -5.68 7.60 15.01
CA GLU A 2 -6.14 8.32 13.86
C GLU A 2 -6.74 7.39 12.82
N ASN A 3 -7.67 7.94 12.02
CA ASN A 3 -8.34 7.20 10.95
C ASN A 3 -7.42 6.99 9.75
N ILE A 4 -6.43 6.12 9.90
CA ILE A 4 -5.50 5.79 8.82
C ILE A 4 -6.26 5.26 7.61
N ASP A 5 -7.26 4.45 7.84
CA ASP A 5 -8.08 3.85 6.77
C ASP A 5 -8.67 4.91 5.85
N ARG A 6 -9.31 5.92 6.43
CA ARG A 6 -9.93 6.99 5.66
C ARG A 6 -8.92 7.88 4.98
N LYS A 7 -7.83 8.19 5.68
CA LYS A 7 -6.76 9.02 5.12
C LYS A 7 -6.13 8.33 3.92
N LEU A 8 -5.81 7.05 4.05
CA LEU A 8 -5.24 6.30 2.96
C LEU A 8 -6.21 6.17 1.79
N ALA A 9 -7.47 5.83 2.04
CA ALA A 9 -8.47 5.70 0.99
C ALA A 9 -8.64 7.00 0.21
N SER A 10 -8.71 8.14 0.90
CA SER A 10 -8.80 9.45 0.26
C SER A 10 -7.60 9.73 -0.64
N GLU A 11 -6.40 9.41 -0.16
CA GLU A 11 -5.18 9.63 -0.93
C GLU A 11 -5.10 8.72 -2.15
N LEU A 12 -5.53 7.46 -2.03
CA LEU A 12 -5.55 6.52 -3.15
C LEU A 12 -6.49 7.00 -4.26
N LEU A 13 -7.64 7.57 -3.89
CA LEU A 13 -8.56 8.17 -4.86
C LEU A 13 -7.96 9.43 -5.48
N ARG A 14 -7.33 10.28 -4.67
CA ARG A 14 -6.72 11.53 -5.14
C ARG A 14 -5.65 11.29 -6.21
N ILE A 15 -4.77 10.32 -5.98
CA ILE A 15 -3.68 10.02 -6.93
C ILE A 15 -4.09 9.04 -8.03
N LYS A 16 -5.36 8.64 -8.04
CA LYS A 16 -5.91 7.71 -9.02
C LYS A 16 -5.25 6.32 -8.97
N ALA A 17 -4.78 5.92 -7.78
CA ALA A 17 -4.34 4.55 -7.55
C ALA A 17 -5.53 3.60 -7.52
N VAL A 18 -6.69 4.11 -7.07
CA VAL A 18 -7.96 3.38 -7.12
C VAL A 18 -8.83 4.03 -8.19
N LEU A 19 -9.28 3.24 -9.14
CA LEU A 19 -10.16 3.67 -10.22
C LEU A 19 -11.47 2.89 -10.16
N LEU A 20 -12.58 3.63 -10.29
CA LEU A 20 -13.92 3.05 -10.28
C LEU A 20 -14.55 3.21 -11.67
N ARG A 21 -14.93 2.10 -12.27
CA ARG A 21 -15.56 2.09 -13.61
C ARG A 21 -16.73 1.12 -13.62
N PRO A 22 -17.85 1.48 -12.98
CA PRO A 22 -19.02 0.59 -12.91
C PRO A 22 -19.69 0.38 -14.26
N ASP A 23 -19.66 1.39 -15.16
CA ASP A 23 -20.31 1.31 -16.47
C ASP A 23 -19.40 0.70 -17.54
N GLU A 24 -18.09 0.82 -17.38
CA GLU A 24 -17.10 0.26 -18.29
C GLU A 24 -16.06 -0.49 -17.48
N PRO A 25 -16.40 -1.70 -16.98
CA PRO A 25 -15.50 -2.44 -16.09
C PRO A 25 -14.15 -2.74 -16.73
N PHE A 26 -13.14 -2.85 -15.90
CA PHE A 26 -11.81 -3.32 -16.31
C PHE A 26 -11.90 -4.80 -16.64
N THR A 27 -11.14 -5.22 -17.66
CA THR A 27 -11.02 -6.63 -18.01
C THR A 27 -9.66 -7.14 -17.57
N TRP A 28 -9.65 -8.13 -16.69
CA TRP A 28 -8.41 -8.74 -16.19
C TRP A 28 -7.84 -9.70 -17.22
N ALA A 29 -6.57 -10.04 -17.09
CA ALA A 29 -5.93 -11.01 -17.99
C ALA A 29 -6.67 -12.36 -17.99
N SER A 30 -7.33 -12.72 -16.90
CA SER A 30 -8.14 -13.93 -16.78
C SER A 30 -9.48 -13.84 -17.53
N GLY A 31 -9.85 -12.68 -18.05
CA GLY A 31 -11.13 -12.45 -18.71
C GLY A 31 -12.23 -11.95 -17.79
N TRP A 32 -12.01 -11.94 -16.49
CA TRP A 32 -12.97 -11.40 -15.53
C TRP A 32 -13.09 -9.89 -15.67
N HIS A 33 -14.31 -9.38 -15.40
CA HIS A 33 -14.57 -7.95 -15.38
C HIS A 33 -14.65 -7.44 -13.96
N SER A 34 -14.11 -6.25 -13.71
CA SER A 34 -14.15 -5.63 -12.39
C SER A 34 -14.47 -4.13 -12.51
N PRO A 35 -15.39 -3.61 -11.68
CA PRO A 35 -15.68 -2.16 -11.67
C PRO A 35 -14.61 -1.35 -10.93
N ILE A 36 -13.66 -2.00 -10.28
CA ILE A 36 -12.64 -1.34 -9.50
C ILE A 36 -11.26 -1.90 -9.87
N TYR A 37 -10.27 -1.01 -9.90
CA TYR A 37 -8.87 -1.35 -10.08
C TYR A 37 -8.06 -0.58 -9.05
N CYS A 38 -7.10 -1.27 -8.41
CA CYS A 38 -6.22 -0.65 -7.44
C CYS A 38 -4.77 -0.96 -7.77
N ASP A 39 -3.94 0.10 -7.89
CA ASP A 39 -2.50 -0.04 -8.09
C ASP A 39 -1.77 0.80 -7.04
N ASN A 40 -1.41 0.17 -5.95
CA ASN A 40 -0.75 0.83 -4.83
C ASN A 40 0.68 1.28 -5.17
N ARG A 41 1.27 0.79 -6.24
CA ARG A 41 2.60 1.22 -6.67
C ARG A 41 2.61 2.69 -7.09
N ARG A 42 1.47 3.25 -7.44
CA ARG A 42 1.36 4.68 -7.80
C ARG A 42 1.72 5.59 -6.63
N ILE A 43 1.57 5.11 -5.40
CA ILE A 43 1.98 5.84 -4.20
C ILE A 43 3.47 6.19 -4.27
N LEU A 44 4.27 5.32 -4.87
CA LEU A 44 5.73 5.48 -4.92
C LEU A 44 6.17 6.72 -5.70
N SER A 45 5.33 7.20 -6.63
CA SER A 45 5.65 8.37 -7.43
C SER A 45 5.40 9.70 -6.69
N ASP A 46 4.75 9.65 -5.54
CA ASP A 46 4.46 10.83 -4.72
C ASP A 46 5.31 10.74 -3.44
N PRO A 47 6.44 11.48 -3.37
CA PRO A 47 7.36 11.33 -2.24
C PRO A 47 6.75 11.64 -0.89
N GLU A 48 5.87 12.63 -0.81
CA GLU A 48 5.21 12.98 0.44
C GLU A 48 4.25 11.88 0.89
N LEU A 49 3.40 11.40 -0.02
CA LEU A 49 2.47 10.32 0.30
C LEU A 49 3.22 9.02 0.58
N ARG A 50 4.24 8.72 -0.21
CA ARG A 50 5.07 7.54 0.01
C ARG A 50 5.63 7.50 1.44
N SER A 51 6.11 8.65 1.92
CA SER A 51 6.63 8.76 3.28
C SER A 51 5.54 8.55 4.33
N LYS A 52 4.37 9.12 4.12
CA LYS A 52 3.22 8.95 5.03
C LYS A 52 2.79 7.49 5.10
N VAL A 53 2.68 6.84 3.95
CA VAL A 53 2.27 5.43 3.89
C VAL A 53 3.30 4.54 4.58
N ALA A 54 4.59 4.80 4.37
CA ALA A 54 5.64 4.06 5.07
C ALA A 54 5.49 4.18 6.59
N GLY A 55 5.19 5.38 7.06
CA GLY A 55 4.94 5.62 8.49
C GLY A 55 3.72 4.89 9.00
N TRP A 56 2.62 4.92 8.25
CA TRP A 56 1.39 4.23 8.63
C TRP A 56 1.56 2.71 8.66
N LEU A 57 2.28 2.16 7.68
CA LEU A 57 2.58 0.72 7.64
C LEU A 57 3.43 0.32 8.84
N ALA A 58 4.48 1.08 9.12
CA ALA A 58 5.35 0.81 10.26
C ALA A 58 4.58 0.88 11.58
N GLU A 59 3.78 1.93 11.77
CA GLU A 59 2.96 2.10 12.97
C GLU A 59 1.99 0.94 13.16
N THR A 60 1.32 0.54 12.09
CA THR A 60 0.37 -0.57 12.13
C THR A 60 1.08 -1.89 12.45
N ALA A 61 2.23 -2.12 11.82
CA ALA A 61 3.00 -3.35 12.06
C ALA A 61 3.47 -3.45 13.51
N VAL A 62 3.97 -2.37 14.07
CA VAL A 62 4.42 -2.35 15.47
C VAL A 62 3.25 -2.58 16.42
N ARG A 63 2.10 -2.01 16.13
CA ARG A 63 0.91 -2.17 16.96
C ARG A 63 0.34 -3.59 16.89
N GLU A 64 0.24 -4.14 15.69
CA GLU A 64 -0.39 -5.46 15.49
C GLU A 64 0.57 -6.62 15.69
N CYS A 65 1.84 -6.41 15.40
CA CYS A 65 2.86 -7.47 15.47
C CYS A 65 4.11 -6.97 16.19
N PRO A 66 3.99 -6.60 17.48
CA PRO A 66 5.13 -6.02 18.21
C PRO A 66 6.32 -6.96 18.34
N GLU A 67 6.12 -8.26 18.17
CA GLU A 67 7.18 -9.26 18.31
C GLU A 67 7.87 -9.64 17.00
N ALA A 68 7.46 -8.99 15.90
CA ALA A 68 8.06 -9.31 14.60
C ALA A 68 9.53 -8.90 14.57
N ASP A 69 10.38 -9.79 14.10
CA ASP A 69 11.82 -9.56 14.01
C ASP A 69 12.26 -9.16 12.60
N ILE A 70 11.43 -9.45 11.61
CA ILE A 70 11.77 -9.25 10.21
C ILE A 70 10.50 -8.82 9.45
N VAL A 71 10.69 -8.04 8.40
CA VAL A 71 9.61 -7.61 7.51
C VAL A 71 9.79 -8.30 6.16
N ALA A 72 8.71 -8.85 5.63
CA ALA A 72 8.72 -9.48 4.32
C ALA A 72 7.72 -8.77 3.41
N GLY A 73 8.15 -8.49 2.18
CA GLY A 73 7.29 -7.90 1.17
C GLY A 73 6.99 -8.88 0.07
N VAL A 74 5.73 -8.98 -0.31
CA VAL A 74 5.34 -9.89 -1.40
C VAL A 74 5.75 -9.30 -2.75
N ALA A 75 6.55 -10.03 -3.49
CA ALA A 75 7.00 -9.60 -4.81
C ALA A 75 5.81 -9.53 -5.78
N THR A 76 5.78 -8.59 -6.68
CA THR A 76 6.73 -7.47 -6.73
C THR A 76 6.16 -6.20 -6.13
N GLY A 77 4.86 -6.09 -6.08
CA GLY A 77 4.15 -4.86 -5.73
C GLY A 77 4.42 -4.36 -4.31
N ALA A 78 4.73 -5.25 -3.38
CA ALA A 78 4.94 -4.88 -2.00
C ALA A 78 6.42 -4.75 -1.60
N ILE A 79 7.35 -4.96 -2.53
CA ILE A 79 8.79 -4.86 -2.20
C ILE A 79 9.14 -3.45 -1.74
N ALA A 80 8.81 -2.45 -2.53
CA ALA A 80 9.19 -1.07 -2.22
C ALA A 80 8.50 -0.58 -0.95
N HIS A 81 7.19 -0.79 -0.83
CA HIS A 81 6.45 -0.40 0.37
C HIS A 81 6.97 -1.12 1.60
N GLY A 82 7.28 -2.41 1.46
CA GLY A 82 7.79 -3.21 2.56
C GLY A 82 9.13 -2.73 3.06
N VAL A 83 10.07 -2.43 2.16
CA VAL A 83 11.40 -1.99 2.58
C VAL A 83 11.34 -0.59 3.20
N LEU A 84 10.46 0.28 2.71
CA LEU A 84 10.29 1.60 3.33
C LEU A 84 9.74 1.49 4.74
N ALA A 85 8.79 0.58 4.97
CA ALA A 85 8.26 0.33 6.30
C ALA A 85 9.33 -0.29 7.21
N ALA A 86 10.07 -1.26 6.69
CA ALA A 86 11.15 -1.92 7.45
C ALA A 86 12.22 -0.91 7.87
N ASP A 87 12.56 0.02 6.99
CA ASP A 87 13.53 1.08 7.29
C ASP A 87 13.04 1.95 8.45
N ARG A 88 11.75 2.31 8.46
CA ARG A 88 11.13 3.05 9.55
C ARG A 88 11.17 2.27 10.86
N MET A 89 11.00 0.96 10.81
CA MET A 89 10.99 0.08 11.96
C MET A 89 12.41 -0.32 12.40
N LYS A 90 13.43 -0.04 11.59
CA LYS A 90 14.79 -0.47 11.80
C LYS A 90 14.91 -1.99 11.90
N LYS A 91 14.19 -2.68 11.02
CA LYS A 91 14.15 -4.15 10.97
C LYS A 91 14.71 -4.67 9.66
N PRO A 92 15.24 -5.89 9.65
CA PRO A 92 15.63 -6.56 8.40
C PRO A 92 14.44 -6.72 7.46
N PHE A 93 14.73 -6.74 6.17
CA PHE A 93 13.71 -6.92 5.15
C PHE A 93 14.10 -8.02 4.18
N VAL A 94 13.11 -8.83 3.77
CA VAL A 94 13.26 -9.87 2.74
C VAL A 94 12.07 -9.87 1.79
N TYR A 95 12.24 -10.50 0.65
CA TYR A 95 11.15 -10.74 -0.28
C TYR A 95 11.36 -12.04 -1.02
#